data_79fb37c58a0352e82386c9237ab8e99b
#
_entry.id   79fb37c58a0352e82386c9237ab8e99b
#
_cell.length_a   1.000
_cell.length_b   1.000
_cell.length_c   1.000
_cell.angle_alpha   90.00
_cell.angle_beta   90.00
_cell.angle_gamma   90.00
#
_symmetry.space_group_name_H-M   'P 1'
#
loop_
_entity.id
_entity.type
_entity.pdbx_description
1 polymer ?
#
loop_
_entity_poly.entity_id
_entity_poly.type
_entity_poly.pdbx_seq_one_letter_code
_entity_poly.pdbx_strand_id
1 'polypeptide(L)'
;MRPLIAPFCIAALLVGCGGAPSSPPATPVSGERSLEIGSAENQLTLPGGVRQLSIPVTIVRTPSEAMTLVVELQCDETQPQNSVVSLTRIRQQDALLGLNRRDPSLERSWSGQDRDLPPAWTQQLMAKHCRKALPPAWRTP
;
A
#
# COMPACT_ATOMS: atom_id res chain seq x y z
N MET A 1 69.18 -11.32 -29.84
CA MET A 1 67.83 -11.77 -30.21
C MET A 1 66.98 -11.71 -29.01
N ARG A 2 66.03 -10.78 -28.95
CA ARG A 2 65.09 -10.57 -27.86
C ARG A 2 63.69 -11.03 -28.31
N PRO A 3 62.97 -11.87 -27.57
CA PRO A 3 61.58 -12.07 -27.85
C PRO A 3 60.76 -11.04 -27.05
N LEU A 4 59.86 -10.35 -27.74
CA LEU A 4 58.85 -9.48 -27.22
C LEU A 4 57.72 -10.32 -26.59
N ILE A 5 57.46 -10.10 -25.32
CA ILE A 5 56.29 -10.67 -24.62
C ILE A 5 55.22 -9.60 -24.61
N ALA A 6 54.09 -9.85 -25.29
CA ALA A 6 52.91 -9.02 -25.27
C ALA A 6 52.08 -9.33 -24.02
N PRO A 7 51.56 -8.33 -23.28
CA PRO A 7 50.63 -8.59 -22.22
C PRO A 7 49.21 -8.73 -22.77
N PHE A 8 48.59 -9.87 -22.48
CA PHE A 8 47.17 -10.12 -22.69
C PHE A 8 46.34 -9.35 -21.66
N CYS A 9 45.60 -8.33 -22.12
CA CYS A 9 44.58 -7.70 -21.32
C CYS A 9 43.32 -8.57 -21.33
N ILE A 10 43.04 -9.23 -20.20
CA ILE A 10 41.77 -9.91 -19.97
C ILE A 10 40.78 -8.86 -19.47
N ALA A 11 39.90 -8.42 -20.33
CA ALA A 11 38.74 -7.60 -19.94
C ALA A 11 37.70 -8.51 -19.29
N ALA A 12 37.56 -8.46 -17.97
CA ALA A 12 36.45 -9.08 -17.23
C ALA A 12 35.21 -8.24 -17.41
N LEU A 13 34.27 -8.72 -18.22
CA LEU A 13 32.91 -8.20 -18.32
C LEU A 13 32.12 -8.66 -17.09
N LEU A 14 32.01 -7.79 -16.10
CA LEU A 14 31.06 -7.95 -15.00
C LEU A 14 29.67 -7.54 -15.50
N VAL A 15 28.87 -8.51 -15.95
CA VAL A 15 27.43 -8.35 -16.16
C VAL A 15 26.78 -8.41 -14.79
N GLY A 16 26.60 -7.25 -14.17
CA GLY A 16 25.82 -7.10 -12.95
C GLY A 16 24.33 -7.03 -13.27
N CYS A 17 23.64 -8.18 -13.34
CA CYS A 17 22.19 -8.22 -13.27
C CYS A 17 21.75 -8.06 -11.81
N GLY A 18 21.73 -6.82 -11.34
CA GLY A 18 21.12 -6.43 -10.07
C GLY A 18 19.78 -5.74 -10.33
N GLY A 19 18.75 -6.49 -10.68
CA GLY A 19 17.38 -6.00 -10.65
C GLY A 19 16.95 -5.86 -9.20
N ALA A 20 17.18 -4.71 -8.56
CA ALA A 20 16.56 -4.39 -7.28
C ALA A 20 15.06 -4.30 -7.49
N PRO A 21 14.23 -4.92 -6.61
CA PRO A 21 12.79 -4.70 -6.63
C PRO A 21 12.55 -3.21 -6.40
N SER A 22 11.96 -2.54 -7.40
CA SER A 22 11.60 -1.13 -7.30
C SER A 22 10.53 -1.00 -6.23
N SER A 23 10.91 -0.50 -5.06
CA SER A 23 9.94 -0.05 -4.05
C SER A 23 9.04 1.01 -4.70
N PRO A 24 7.73 0.92 -4.55
CA PRO A 24 6.84 1.94 -5.07
C PRO A 24 7.23 3.31 -4.50
N PRO A 25 7.18 4.39 -5.29
CA PRO A 25 7.56 5.71 -4.83
C PRO A 25 6.68 6.13 -3.64
N ALA A 26 7.33 6.58 -2.56
CA ALA A 26 6.65 7.14 -1.41
C ALA A 26 5.89 8.40 -1.83
N THR A 27 4.59 8.43 -1.58
CA THR A 27 3.76 9.62 -1.86
C THR A 27 3.83 10.54 -0.64
N PRO A 28 4.38 11.75 -0.74
CA PRO A 28 4.44 12.67 0.38
C PRO A 28 3.03 13.09 0.82
N VAL A 29 2.73 12.87 2.08
CA VAL A 29 1.52 13.39 2.73
C VAL A 29 1.88 14.67 3.46
N SER A 30 1.03 15.67 3.33
CA SER A 30 1.18 17.01 3.90
C SER A 30 1.68 16.97 5.35
N GLY A 31 2.89 17.49 5.60
CA GLY A 31 3.54 17.55 6.90
C GLY A 31 4.42 16.34 7.24
N GLU A 32 5.65 16.28 6.73
CA GLU A 32 6.77 15.43 7.18
C GLU A 32 6.54 13.90 7.34
N ARG A 33 5.47 13.36 6.76
CA ARG A 33 5.17 11.92 6.80
C ARG A 33 5.20 11.36 5.39
N SER A 34 5.89 10.25 5.20
CA SER A 34 5.80 9.48 3.96
C SER A 34 4.86 8.30 4.12
N LEU A 35 4.15 7.97 3.05
CA LEU A 35 3.28 6.81 2.95
C LEU A 35 3.91 5.81 1.99
N GLU A 36 4.17 4.61 2.49
CA GLU A 36 4.56 3.47 1.68
C GLU A 36 3.34 2.57 1.52
N ILE A 37 2.81 2.52 0.30
CA ILE A 37 1.62 1.74 -0.03
C ILE A 37 2.06 0.44 -0.65
N GLY A 38 1.73 -0.67 -0.01
CA GLY A 38 1.97 -2.01 -0.54
C GLY A 38 1.00 -2.40 -1.66
N SER A 39 1.16 -3.61 -2.15
CA SER A 39 0.24 -4.19 -3.13
C SER A 39 -1.07 -4.61 -2.46
N ALA A 40 -2.16 -4.56 -3.23
CA ALA A 40 -3.44 -5.10 -2.75
C ALA A 40 -3.32 -6.62 -2.60
N GLU A 41 -3.66 -7.11 -1.42
CA GLU A 41 -3.65 -8.53 -1.06
C GLU A 41 -5.08 -8.99 -0.74
N ASN A 42 -5.29 -10.31 -0.73
CA ASN A 42 -6.53 -10.95 -0.30
C ASN A 42 -7.80 -10.35 -0.93
N GLN A 43 -7.86 -10.38 -2.26
CA GLN A 43 -9.10 -10.01 -2.95
C GLN A 43 -10.16 -11.09 -2.75
N LEU A 44 -11.28 -10.71 -2.13
CA LEU A 44 -12.46 -11.54 -1.93
C LEU A 44 -13.66 -10.90 -2.62
N THR A 45 -14.56 -11.74 -3.11
CA THR A 45 -15.89 -11.30 -3.54
C THR A 45 -16.91 -11.77 -2.51
N LEU A 46 -17.54 -10.82 -1.84
CA LEU A 46 -18.59 -11.06 -0.86
C LEU A 46 -19.94 -11.30 -1.55
N PRO A 47 -20.93 -11.87 -0.84
CA PRO A 47 -22.30 -11.95 -1.33
C PRO A 47 -22.81 -10.58 -1.80
N GLY A 48 -23.52 -10.54 -2.93
CA GLY A 48 -23.97 -9.28 -3.54
C GLY A 48 -22.98 -8.62 -4.50
N GLY A 49 -21.83 -9.28 -4.76
CA GLY A 49 -20.84 -8.77 -5.72
C GLY A 49 -19.92 -7.67 -5.16
N VAL A 50 -19.92 -7.47 -3.85
CA VAL A 50 -19.01 -6.53 -3.17
C VAL A 50 -17.61 -7.12 -3.17
N ARG A 51 -16.63 -6.38 -3.70
CA ARG A 51 -15.22 -6.78 -3.67
C ARG A 51 -14.56 -6.26 -2.40
N GLN A 52 -13.82 -7.11 -1.72
CA GLN A 52 -12.99 -6.74 -0.58
C GLN A 52 -11.52 -6.88 -0.93
N LEU A 53 -10.74 -5.84 -0.60
CA LEU A 53 -9.29 -5.80 -0.80
C LEU A 53 -8.63 -5.35 0.50
N SER A 54 -7.47 -5.93 0.80
CA SER A 54 -6.62 -5.52 1.91
C SER A 54 -5.32 -4.94 1.35
N ILE A 55 -4.93 -3.76 1.80
CA ILE A 55 -3.74 -3.05 1.32
C ILE A 55 -2.89 -2.70 2.55
N PRO A 56 -1.68 -3.25 2.68
CA PRO A 56 -0.77 -2.83 3.74
C PRO A 56 -0.23 -1.43 3.43
N VAL A 57 -0.23 -0.56 4.43
CA VAL A 57 0.28 0.81 4.32
C VAL A 57 1.18 1.09 5.51
N THR A 58 2.40 1.51 5.25
CA THR A 58 3.33 1.96 6.28
C THR A 58 3.41 3.48 6.28
N ILE A 59 3.12 4.07 7.42
CA ILE A 59 3.29 5.51 7.66
C ILE A 59 4.63 5.68 8.35
N VAL A 60 5.56 6.32 7.67
CA VAL A 60 6.90 6.62 8.20
C VAL A 60 6.96 8.08 8.59
N ARG A 61 7.22 8.33 9.86
CA ARG A 61 7.44 9.67 10.40
C ARG A 61 8.93 9.97 10.52
N THR A 62 9.67 9.01 11.08
CA THR A 62 11.13 8.98 11.14
C THR A 62 11.56 7.53 10.89
N PRO A 63 12.84 7.25 10.56
CA PRO A 63 13.32 5.87 10.38
C PRO A 63 13.06 4.95 11.58
N SER A 64 12.93 5.52 12.79
CA SER A 64 12.63 4.78 14.03
C SER A 64 11.15 4.76 14.39
N GLU A 65 10.32 5.57 13.73
CA GLU A 65 8.88 5.70 13.98
C GLU A 65 8.10 5.34 12.72
N ALA A 66 7.89 4.07 12.51
CA ALA A 66 7.03 3.55 11.46
C ALA A 66 5.82 2.84 12.06
N MET A 67 4.67 3.02 11.45
CA MET A 67 3.43 2.35 11.83
C MET A 67 2.82 1.68 10.62
N THR A 68 2.61 0.38 10.71
CA THR A 68 1.92 -0.38 9.65
C THR A 68 0.43 -0.46 9.94
N LEU A 69 -0.35 -0.10 8.93
CA LEU A 69 -1.79 -0.22 8.91
C LEU A 69 -2.21 -1.19 7.81
N VAL A 70 -3.37 -1.79 7.96
CA VAL A 70 -4.09 -2.42 6.85
C VAL A 70 -5.27 -1.55 6.50
N VAL A 71 -5.36 -1.20 5.23
CA VAL A 71 -6.53 -0.54 4.65
C VAL A 71 -7.39 -1.62 4.01
N GLU A 72 -8.60 -1.80 4.52
CA GLU A 72 -9.60 -2.67 3.90
C GLU A 72 -10.57 -1.82 3.09
N LEU A 73 -10.69 -2.15 1.82
CA LEU A 73 -11.64 -1.54 0.90
C LEU A 73 -12.76 -2.53 0.63
N GLN A 74 -14.00 -2.14 0.88
CA GLN A 74 -15.19 -2.86 0.41
C GLN A 74 -15.83 -2.04 -0.69
N CYS A 75 -15.77 -2.58 -1.91
CA CYS A 75 -16.17 -1.90 -3.12
C CYS A 75 -17.53 -2.44 -3.59
N ASP A 76 -18.58 -1.68 -3.37
CA ASP A 76 -19.92 -1.98 -3.89
C ASP A 76 -20.15 -1.18 -5.18
N GLU A 77 -19.96 -1.85 -6.33
CA GLU A 77 -20.15 -1.21 -7.65
C GLU A 77 -21.63 -0.96 -7.98
N THR A 78 -22.54 -1.67 -7.32
CA THR A 78 -23.99 -1.52 -7.55
C THR A 78 -24.57 -0.38 -6.71
N GLN A 79 -24.03 -0.20 -5.51
CA GLN A 79 -24.45 0.86 -4.59
C GLN A 79 -23.20 1.54 -3.98
N PRO A 80 -22.54 2.43 -4.72
CA PRO A 80 -21.28 3.05 -4.30
C PRO A 80 -21.32 3.72 -2.91
N GLN A 81 -22.47 4.23 -2.50
CA GLN A 81 -22.69 4.81 -1.16
C GLN A 81 -22.53 3.79 -0.03
N ASN A 82 -22.63 2.48 -0.33
CA ASN A 82 -22.43 1.41 0.66
C ASN A 82 -20.96 0.96 0.72
N SER A 83 -20.11 1.49 -0.14
CA SER A 83 -18.69 1.17 -0.09
C SER A 83 -18.06 1.67 1.21
N VAL A 84 -17.10 0.89 1.74
CA VAL A 84 -16.47 1.14 3.04
C VAL A 84 -14.97 1.16 2.90
N VAL A 85 -14.34 2.07 3.63
CA VAL A 85 -12.89 2.10 3.90
C VAL A 85 -12.68 1.89 5.38
N SER A 86 -11.88 0.91 5.76
CA SER A 86 -11.53 0.63 7.15
C SER A 86 -10.02 0.69 7.35
N LEU A 87 -9.58 1.32 8.42
CA LEU A 87 -8.20 1.36 8.86
C LEU A 87 -8.03 0.50 10.09
N THR A 88 -7.05 -0.40 10.05
CA THR A 88 -6.72 -1.27 11.17
C THR A 88 -5.22 -1.23 11.41
N ARG A 89 -4.79 -1.04 12.65
CA ARG A 89 -3.36 -1.09 13.01
C ARG A 89 -2.95 -2.52 13.26
N ILE A 90 -1.80 -2.92 12.67
CA ILE A 90 -1.13 -4.18 13.00
C ILE A 90 -0.07 -3.89 14.07
N ARG A 91 -0.08 -4.67 15.15
CA ARG A 91 0.99 -4.63 16.15
C ARG A 91 2.25 -5.27 15.56
N GLN A 92 3.35 -4.54 15.58
CA GLN A 92 4.61 -5.00 14.98
C GLN A 92 5.14 -6.28 15.62
N GLN A 93 4.96 -6.46 16.94
CA GLN A 93 5.36 -7.68 17.64
C GLN A 93 4.57 -8.92 17.18
N ASP A 94 3.28 -8.76 16.93
CA ASP A 94 2.44 -9.85 16.46
C ASP A 94 2.80 -10.25 15.02
N ALA A 95 3.23 -9.30 14.19
CA ALA A 95 3.73 -9.57 12.84
C ALA A 95 5.04 -10.38 12.86
N LEU A 96 5.97 -10.09 13.76
CA LEU A 96 7.22 -10.85 13.94
C LEU A 96 6.98 -12.29 14.40
N LEU A 97 5.89 -12.53 15.13
CA LEU A 97 5.49 -13.86 15.60
C LEU A 97 4.58 -14.59 14.58
N GLY A 98 4.35 -14.00 13.40
CA GLY A 98 3.39 -14.53 12.41
C GLY A 98 1.93 -14.42 12.85
N LEU A 99 1.64 -13.69 13.91
CA LEU A 99 0.30 -13.45 14.42
C LEU A 99 -0.21 -12.11 13.89
N ASN A 100 -1.09 -12.16 12.93
CA ASN A 100 -1.74 -10.96 12.39
C ASN A 100 -2.88 -10.54 13.33
N ARG A 101 -2.56 -9.90 14.45
CA ARG A 101 -3.55 -9.37 15.40
C ARG A 101 -3.83 -7.90 15.09
N ARG A 102 -5.10 -7.60 14.92
CA ARG A 102 -5.60 -6.24 14.79
C ARG A 102 -5.70 -5.58 16.16
N ASP A 103 -5.48 -4.27 16.21
CA ASP A 103 -5.71 -3.46 17.41
C ASP A 103 -7.07 -2.78 17.29
N PRO A 104 -8.13 -3.32 17.93
CA PRO A 104 -9.48 -2.80 17.78
C PRO A 104 -9.65 -1.37 18.30
N SER A 105 -8.76 -0.90 19.18
CA SER A 105 -8.79 0.48 19.67
C SER A 105 -8.48 1.52 18.62
N LEU A 106 -7.92 1.10 17.48
CA LEU A 106 -7.51 1.96 16.37
C LEU A 106 -8.30 1.68 15.09
N GLU A 107 -9.28 0.79 15.16
CA GLU A 107 -10.15 0.54 14.03
C GLU A 107 -11.03 1.76 13.78
N ARG A 108 -10.96 2.26 12.56
CA ARG A 108 -11.79 3.35 12.09
C ARG A 108 -12.28 3.03 10.70
N SER A 109 -13.59 3.16 10.52
CA SER A 109 -14.24 2.89 9.25
C SER A 109 -15.07 4.09 8.81
N TRP A 110 -15.15 4.26 7.50
CA TRP A 110 -16.02 5.25 6.84
C TRP A 110 -16.80 4.55 5.75
N SER A 111 -18.09 4.81 5.70
CA SER A 111 -18.95 4.42 4.59
C SER A 111 -19.25 5.64 3.71
N GLY A 112 -19.68 5.40 2.49
CA GLY A 112 -20.08 6.48 1.59
C GLY A 112 -21.33 7.24 2.05
N GLN A 113 -22.01 6.77 3.12
CA GLN A 113 -23.15 7.43 3.73
C GLN A 113 -22.78 8.30 4.92
N ASP A 114 -21.55 8.19 5.42
CA ASP A 114 -21.08 8.97 6.55
C ASP A 114 -20.93 10.45 6.19
N ARG A 115 -21.17 11.31 7.17
CA ARG A 115 -20.93 12.76 7.01
C ARG A 115 -19.45 13.09 7.03
N ASP A 116 -18.67 12.31 7.79
CA ASP A 116 -17.23 12.48 7.91
C ASP A 116 -16.54 11.80 6.71
N LEU A 117 -15.63 12.51 6.10
CA LEU A 117 -14.84 11.97 4.98
C LEU A 117 -13.64 11.19 5.51
N PRO A 118 -13.27 10.08 4.87
CA PRO A 118 -12.01 9.42 5.15
C PRO A 118 -10.81 10.30 4.73
N PRO A 119 -9.62 10.06 5.25
CA PRO A 119 -8.42 10.76 4.83
C PRO A 119 -8.25 10.75 3.30
N ALA A 120 -7.78 11.87 2.72
CA ALA A 120 -7.67 12.03 1.26
C ALA A 120 -6.89 10.90 0.57
N TRP A 121 -5.82 10.41 1.20
CA TRP A 121 -5.01 9.32 0.67
C TRP A 121 -5.78 7.98 0.61
N THR A 122 -6.71 7.71 1.53
CA THR A 122 -7.58 6.51 1.47
C THR A 122 -8.64 6.64 0.38
N GLN A 123 -9.14 7.86 0.14
CA GLN A 123 -10.03 8.13 -1.00
C GLN A 123 -9.31 7.87 -2.34
N GLN A 124 -8.02 8.24 -2.44
CA GLN A 124 -7.20 7.95 -3.61
C GLN A 124 -6.99 6.45 -3.82
N LEU A 125 -6.78 5.68 -2.73
CA LEU A 125 -6.72 4.21 -2.81
C LEU A 125 -8.04 3.63 -3.33
N MET A 126 -9.16 4.11 -2.79
CA MET A 126 -10.49 3.70 -3.26
C MET A 126 -10.69 4.03 -4.74
N ALA A 127 -10.33 5.23 -5.17
CA ALA A 127 -10.43 5.64 -6.58
C ALA A 127 -9.53 4.79 -7.50
N LYS A 128 -8.36 4.38 -7.02
CA LYS A 128 -7.41 3.55 -7.77
C LYS A 128 -7.91 2.11 -7.94
N HIS A 129 -8.39 1.50 -6.85
CA HIS A 129 -8.72 0.07 -6.83
C HIS A 129 -10.21 -0.24 -7.06
N CYS A 130 -11.08 0.72 -6.76
CA CYS A 130 -12.53 0.56 -6.77
C CYS A 130 -13.23 1.74 -7.47
N ARG A 131 -12.71 2.17 -8.61
CA ARG A 131 -13.17 3.39 -9.30
C ARG A 131 -14.67 3.48 -9.49
N LYS A 132 -15.32 2.38 -9.86
CA LYS A 132 -16.78 2.33 -10.08
C LYS A 132 -17.59 2.36 -8.77
N ALA A 133 -16.96 1.93 -7.68
CA ALA A 133 -17.55 1.88 -6.36
C ALA A 133 -17.20 3.10 -5.49
N LEU A 134 -16.56 4.14 -6.07
CA LEU A 134 -16.23 5.35 -5.35
C LEU A 134 -17.50 6.13 -5.00
N PRO A 135 -17.78 6.34 -3.69
CA PRO A 135 -18.94 7.12 -3.28
C PRO A 135 -18.95 8.52 -3.89
N PRO A 136 -20.10 9.04 -4.32
CA PRO A 136 -20.20 10.39 -4.89
C PRO A 136 -19.63 11.49 -3.98
N ALA A 137 -19.85 11.36 -2.66
CA ALA A 137 -19.35 12.30 -1.67
C ALA A 137 -17.80 12.33 -1.55
N TRP A 138 -17.11 11.27 -2.01
CA TRP A 138 -15.65 11.16 -1.94
C TRP A 138 -14.96 11.54 -3.26
N ARG A 139 -15.74 11.91 -4.25
CA ARG A 139 -15.19 12.42 -5.50
C ARG A 139 -14.75 13.85 -5.28
N THR A 140 -13.44 14.08 -5.33
CA THR A 140 -12.91 15.44 -5.33
C THR A 140 -13.43 16.17 -6.56
N PRO A 141 -13.90 17.42 -6.45
CA PRO A 141 -14.35 18.21 -7.59
C PRO A 141 -13.21 18.46 -8.58
#